data_91919622c13e455131b5a5b6bd93af4d
#
_entry.id   91919622c13e455131b5a5b6bd93af4d
#
_cell.length_a   1.000
_cell.length_b   1.000
_cell.length_c   1.000
_cell.angle_alpha   90.00
_cell.angle_beta   90.00
_cell.angle_gamma   90.00
#
_symmetry.space_group_name_H-M   'P 1'
#
loop_
_entity.id
_entity.type
_entity.pdbx_description
1 polymer ?
#
loop_
_entity_poly.entity_id
_entity_poly.type
_entity_poly.pdbx_seq_one_letter_code
_entity_poly.pdbx_strand_id
1 'polypeptide(L)'
;MSFLFFLQLKRALKAVPRMLAGAIIPLFLAGMAVFFAHKQHSDSTGTALAPVALVNQDSEAYLDVILPMITGTEAATGFSFVEMEESAAMKALENGSVCAVLLFPESMFEGILDSTNIPARLYLSGGDSFASLLIGKYAEAGSLTLGASQAGIYAATDLYDDYGITEYLSDIYYDINAVNLKYAMNRGEAFSTQSTTAMGEFSLLEYYGCTLFLCLLLFFGAGMGSFVGTPAPKTFSEQLRRNGFGPLSLEISLFLPLTLFYLILVFLFGGLSACFLPGIALSPVVCFCLTAMGICFSAFTQLVFSFARNAGQGLLLFFFLGLLMILFAGGFLPYAFLPKSFSRVAPFLPLSACLLDLRKIVGNALTIYDSLYLLLHSAVLLGILALLSHGRRKEVRR
;
A
#
# COMPACT_ATOMS: atom_id res chain seq x y z
N MET A 1 -27.66 8.73 -36.30
CA MET A 1 -26.84 8.34 -35.13
C MET A 1 -26.78 6.83 -34.94
N SER A 2 -27.90 6.09 -34.93
CA SER A 2 -27.91 4.62 -34.71
C SER A 2 -27.02 3.85 -35.70
N PHE A 3 -27.07 4.18 -37.01
CA PHE A 3 -26.21 3.52 -38.00
C PHE A 3 -24.71 3.73 -37.72
N LEU A 4 -24.29 4.94 -37.37
CA LEU A 4 -22.90 5.23 -37.01
C LEU A 4 -22.46 4.45 -35.76
N PHE A 5 -23.33 4.36 -34.76
CA PHE A 5 -23.08 3.57 -33.57
C PHE A 5 -22.81 2.09 -33.89
N PHE A 6 -23.70 1.46 -34.69
CA PHE A 6 -23.53 0.06 -35.07
C PHE A 6 -22.28 -0.17 -35.93
N LEU A 7 -21.93 0.75 -36.79
CA LEU A 7 -20.70 0.68 -37.59
C LEU A 7 -19.46 0.74 -36.70
N GLN A 8 -19.42 1.68 -35.75
CA GLN A 8 -18.31 1.82 -34.82
C GLN A 8 -18.27 0.65 -33.81
N LEU A 9 -19.41 0.14 -33.37
CA LEU A 9 -19.50 -1.04 -32.54
C LEU A 9 -18.90 -2.28 -33.23
N LYS A 10 -19.21 -2.48 -34.52
CA LYS A 10 -18.63 -3.56 -35.33
C LYS A 10 -17.11 -3.42 -35.48
N ARG A 11 -16.59 -2.18 -35.59
CA ARG A 11 -15.15 -1.91 -35.61
C ARG A 11 -14.52 -2.18 -34.26
N ALA A 12 -15.15 -1.78 -33.16
CA ALA A 12 -14.70 -2.03 -31.79
C ALA A 12 -14.65 -3.52 -31.48
N LEU A 13 -15.67 -4.30 -31.88
CA LEU A 13 -15.68 -5.76 -31.73
C LEU A 13 -14.48 -6.44 -32.40
N LYS A 14 -13.99 -5.92 -33.54
CA LYS A 14 -12.77 -6.42 -34.17
C LYS A 14 -11.50 -6.13 -33.38
N ALA A 15 -11.51 -5.16 -32.46
CA ALA A 15 -10.39 -4.87 -31.57
C ALA A 15 -10.39 -5.73 -30.28
N VAL A 16 -11.49 -6.40 -29.95
CA VAL A 16 -11.64 -7.24 -28.76
C VAL A 16 -10.52 -8.29 -28.59
N PRO A 17 -10.11 -9.05 -29.63
CA PRO A 17 -9.02 -10.02 -29.47
C PRO A 17 -7.70 -9.37 -29.03
N ARG A 18 -7.40 -8.14 -29.50
CA ARG A 18 -6.21 -7.39 -29.09
C ARG A 18 -6.33 -6.88 -27.67
N MET A 19 -7.53 -6.49 -27.24
CA MET A 19 -7.81 -6.10 -25.86
C MET A 19 -7.56 -7.28 -24.91
N LEU A 20 -8.11 -8.45 -25.25
CA LEU A 20 -7.92 -9.65 -24.43
C LEU A 20 -6.46 -10.05 -24.38
N ALA A 21 -5.74 -10.00 -25.52
CA ALA A 21 -4.30 -10.24 -25.54
C ALA A 21 -3.51 -9.27 -24.64
N GLY A 22 -3.90 -7.98 -24.62
CA GLY A 22 -3.30 -6.98 -23.74
C GLY A 22 -3.54 -7.25 -22.25
N ALA A 23 -4.68 -7.84 -21.89
CA ALA A 23 -5.00 -8.18 -20.49
C ALA A 23 -4.26 -9.42 -19.97
N ILE A 24 -3.79 -10.31 -20.85
CA ILE A 24 -3.06 -11.51 -20.44
C ILE A 24 -1.77 -11.15 -19.71
N ILE A 25 -1.05 -10.12 -20.15
CA ILE A 25 0.23 -9.70 -19.56
C ILE A 25 0.06 -9.30 -18.07
N PRO A 26 -0.81 -8.35 -17.70
CA PRO A 26 -0.98 -7.97 -16.30
C PRO A 26 -1.60 -9.09 -15.45
N LEU A 27 -2.47 -9.92 -16.01
CA LEU A 27 -3.01 -11.09 -15.30
C LEU A 27 -1.93 -12.14 -15.03
N PHE A 28 -1.04 -12.40 -15.99
CA PHE A 28 0.10 -13.29 -15.80
C PHE A 28 1.07 -12.77 -14.75
N LEU A 29 1.41 -11.47 -14.81
CA LEU A 29 2.28 -10.83 -13.82
C LEU A 29 1.65 -10.85 -12.41
N ALA A 30 0.35 -10.60 -12.31
CA ALA A 30 -0.36 -10.69 -11.04
C ALA A 30 -0.39 -12.13 -10.50
N GLY A 31 -0.68 -13.12 -11.36
CA GLY A 31 -0.63 -14.53 -11.00
C GLY A 31 0.76 -14.96 -10.52
N MET A 32 1.81 -14.53 -11.22
CA MET A 32 3.20 -14.75 -10.81
C MET A 32 3.49 -14.11 -9.44
N ALA A 33 3.09 -12.86 -9.23
CA ALA A 33 3.30 -12.16 -7.96
C ALA A 33 2.61 -12.87 -6.79
N VAL A 34 1.36 -13.30 -6.97
CA VAL A 34 0.61 -14.08 -5.98
C VAL A 34 1.28 -15.44 -5.74
N PHE A 35 1.72 -16.12 -6.79
CA PHE A 35 2.41 -17.40 -6.68
C PHE A 35 3.73 -17.29 -5.89
N PHE A 36 4.55 -16.27 -6.19
CA PHE A 36 5.79 -16.04 -5.44
C PHE A 36 5.54 -15.60 -4.00
N ALA A 37 4.54 -14.76 -3.76
CA ALA A 37 4.15 -14.36 -2.41
C ALA A 37 3.66 -15.56 -1.60
N HIS A 38 2.86 -16.46 -2.21
CA HIS A 38 2.40 -17.68 -1.54
C HIS A 38 3.55 -18.65 -1.24
N LYS A 39 4.49 -18.82 -2.17
CA LYS A 39 5.67 -19.65 -1.96
C LYS A 39 6.57 -19.10 -0.84
N GLN A 40 6.78 -17.79 -0.82
CA GLN A 40 7.56 -17.14 0.23
C GLN A 40 6.88 -17.23 1.60
N HIS A 41 5.55 -17.23 1.64
CA HIS A 41 4.76 -17.40 2.88
C HIS A 41 4.74 -18.85 3.36
N SER A 42 4.89 -19.81 2.45
CA SER A 42 4.97 -21.25 2.77
C SER A 42 6.33 -21.65 3.34
N ASP A 43 7.39 -20.94 2.96
CA ASP A 43 8.75 -21.17 3.45
C ASP A 43 9.08 -20.35 4.72
N SER A 44 8.25 -19.37 5.09
CA SER A 44 8.39 -18.55 6.29
C SER A 44 7.29 -18.89 7.30
N THR A 45 7.53 -19.88 8.12
CA THR A 45 6.83 -20.04 9.40
C THR A 45 7.29 -18.89 10.32
N GLY A 46 6.58 -17.76 10.26
CA GLY A 46 6.85 -16.57 11.04
C GLY A 46 7.61 -15.51 10.26
N THR A 47 7.04 -14.32 10.23
CA THR A 47 7.65 -13.08 9.69
C THR A 47 8.77 -12.56 10.62
N ALA A 48 9.71 -13.40 11.03
CA ALA A 48 10.88 -12.90 11.73
C ALA A 48 11.69 -12.05 10.74
N LEU A 49 11.81 -10.75 11.02
CA LEU A 49 12.58 -9.78 10.22
C LEU A 49 14.04 -10.22 10.07
N ALA A 50 14.62 -10.77 11.14
CA ALA A 50 15.93 -11.40 11.17
C ALA A 50 16.16 -12.07 12.55
N PRO A 51 16.96 -13.11 12.63
CA PRO A 51 17.34 -13.69 13.91
C PRO A 51 18.28 -12.76 14.68
N VAL A 52 18.07 -12.71 16.01
CA VAL A 52 18.91 -12.02 17.01
C VAL A 52 19.54 -13.06 17.88
N ALA A 53 20.87 -13.05 18.01
CA ALA A 53 21.56 -13.95 18.90
C ALA A 53 21.50 -13.41 20.33
N LEU A 54 21.18 -14.27 21.29
CA LEU A 54 21.26 -14.01 22.74
C LEU A 54 22.48 -14.73 23.28
N VAL A 55 23.35 -13.99 23.95
CA VAL A 55 24.49 -14.54 24.64
C VAL A 55 24.30 -14.28 26.12
N ASN A 56 24.12 -15.33 26.91
CA ASN A 56 23.98 -15.25 28.35
C ASN A 56 25.28 -15.71 29.03
N GLN A 57 25.90 -14.80 29.79
CA GLN A 57 27.06 -15.09 30.64
C GLN A 57 26.68 -15.06 32.10
N ASP A 58 25.44 -14.71 32.46
CA ASP A 58 24.91 -14.67 33.82
C ASP A 58 24.21 -16.00 34.18
N SER A 59 23.61 -16.11 35.36
CA SER A 59 22.92 -17.33 35.77
C SER A 59 21.66 -17.62 34.90
N GLU A 60 21.44 -18.91 34.58
CA GLU A 60 20.30 -19.35 33.76
C GLU A 60 18.93 -18.96 34.35
N ALA A 61 18.84 -18.89 35.71
CA ALA A 61 17.59 -18.58 36.40
C ALA A 61 16.98 -17.21 36.03
N TYR A 62 17.81 -16.23 35.68
CA TYR A 62 17.33 -14.89 35.29
C TYR A 62 16.90 -14.82 33.86
N LEU A 63 17.48 -15.62 32.98
CA LEU A 63 17.09 -15.65 31.54
C LEU A 63 15.66 -16.14 31.37
N ASP A 64 15.24 -17.14 32.15
CA ASP A 64 13.89 -17.70 32.14
C ASP A 64 12.79 -16.65 32.45
N VAL A 65 13.17 -15.63 33.25
CA VAL A 65 12.26 -14.52 33.60
C VAL A 65 12.25 -13.44 32.53
N ILE A 66 13.41 -13.13 31.94
CA ILE A 66 13.57 -11.99 31.03
C ILE A 66 13.25 -12.35 29.56
N LEU A 67 13.60 -13.58 29.16
CA LEU A 67 13.32 -14.03 27.79
C LEU A 67 11.83 -13.91 27.42
N PRO A 68 10.86 -14.35 28.23
CA PRO A 68 9.44 -14.12 27.99
C PRO A 68 9.05 -12.63 27.95
N MET A 69 9.72 -11.79 28.75
CA MET A 69 9.47 -10.34 28.73
C MET A 69 9.92 -9.70 27.42
N ILE A 70 11.08 -10.11 26.90
CA ILE A 70 11.61 -9.59 25.63
C ILE A 70 10.81 -10.16 24.46
N THR A 71 10.53 -11.46 24.46
CA THR A 71 9.85 -12.16 23.36
C THR A 71 8.35 -12.01 23.37
N GLY A 72 7.73 -11.78 24.53
CA GLY A 72 6.29 -11.62 24.72
C GLY A 72 5.73 -10.24 24.35
N THR A 73 6.59 -9.28 24.01
CA THR A 73 6.15 -7.96 23.57
C THR A 73 5.73 -7.99 22.09
N GLU A 74 4.65 -7.27 21.72
CA GLU A 74 4.24 -7.13 20.30
C GLU A 74 5.39 -6.61 19.43
N ALA A 75 6.30 -5.82 19.98
CA ALA A 75 7.50 -5.33 19.31
C ALA A 75 8.46 -6.45 18.90
N ALA A 76 8.49 -7.56 19.65
CA ALA A 76 9.34 -8.70 19.37
C ALA A 76 8.79 -9.65 18.29
N THR A 77 7.53 -9.50 17.88
CA THR A 77 6.88 -10.39 16.90
C THR A 77 7.58 -10.41 15.53
N GLY A 78 8.43 -9.43 15.25
CA GLY A 78 9.23 -9.35 14.02
C GLY A 78 10.62 -10.01 14.12
N PHE A 79 11.08 -10.44 15.31
CA PHE A 79 12.41 -11.02 15.53
C PHE A 79 12.31 -12.43 16.08
N SER A 80 13.26 -13.28 15.70
CA SER A 80 13.48 -14.58 16.33
C SER A 80 14.74 -14.50 17.20
N PHE A 81 14.62 -14.84 18.47
CA PHE A 81 15.75 -14.87 19.39
C PHE A 81 16.31 -16.29 19.47
N VAL A 82 17.63 -16.41 19.28
CA VAL A 82 18.33 -17.69 19.28
C VAL A 82 19.47 -17.60 20.28
N GLU A 83 19.47 -18.46 21.29
CA GLU A 83 20.55 -18.54 22.27
C GLU A 83 21.77 -19.18 21.64
N MET A 84 22.95 -18.56 21.83
CA MET A 84 24.23 -18.98 21.27
C MET A 84 25.37 -18.66 22.24
N GLU A 85 26.46 -19.40 22.07
CA GLU A 85 27.73 -19.05 22.71
C GLU A 85 28.33 -17.79 22.05
N GLU A 86 29.02 -16.94 22.82
CA GLU A 86 29.56 -15.65 22.34
C GLU A 86 30.38 -15.78 21.06
N SER A 87 31.27 -16.77 20.99
CA SER A 87 32.13 -16.99 19.84
C SER A 87 31.35 -17.38 18.58
N ALA A 88 30.26 -18.12 18.73
CA ALA A 88 29.35 -18.47 17.64
C ALA A 88 28.46 -17.31 17.20
N ALA A 89 27.94 -16.53 18.17
CA ALA A 89 27.12 -15.36 17.95
C ALA A 89 27.87 -14.28 17.17
N MET A 90 29.13 -13.99 17.53
CA MET A 90 29.95 -13.00 16.82
C MET A 90 30.25 -13.43 15.38
N LYS A 91 30.54 -14.71 15.14
CA LYS A 91 30.71 -15.25 13.79
C LYS A 91 29.39 -15.18 12.99
N ALA A 92 28.25 -15.45 13.63
CA ALA A 92 26.95 -15.34 12.99
C ALA A 92 26.61 -13.88 12.63
N LEU A 93 27.06 -12.91 13.42
CA LEU A 93 26.94 -11.49 13.13
C LEU A 93 27.82 -11.07 11.93
N GLU A 94 29.08 -11.53 11.90
CA GLU A 94 30.01 -11.24 10.81
C GLU A 94 29.55 -11.81 9.45
N ASN A 95 29.00 -13.01 9.45
CA ASN A 95 28.52 -13.65 8.22
C ASN A 95 27.08 -13.24 7.84
N GLY A 96 26.43 -12.39 8.65
CA GLY A 96 25.09 -11.87 8.40
C GLY A 96 23.94 -12.86 8.68
N SER A 97 24.21 -13.98 9.37
CA SER A 97 23.17 -14.94 9.75
C SER A 97 22.25 -14.41 10.86
N VAL A 98 22.73 -13.46 11.67
CA VAL A 98 21.95 -12.71 12.66
C VAL A 98 22.13 -11.22 12.43
N CYS A 99 21.09 -10.43 12.74
CA CYS A 99 21.12 -8.98 12.56
C CYS A 99 21.70 -8.23 13.75
N ALA A 100 21.72 -8.88 14.93
CA ALA A 100 22.24 -8.33 16.17
C ALA A 100 22.65 -9.45 17.15
N VAL A 101 23.53 -9.11 18.09
CA VAL A 101 23.90 -9.94 19.22
C VAL A 101 23.62 -9.15 20.49
N LEU A 102 22.77 -9.67 21.36
CA LEU A 102 22.50 -9.13 22.68
C LEU A 102 23.22 -9.97 23.73
N LEU A 103 24.20 -9.38 24.40
CA LEU A 103 25.04 -10.03 25.39
C LEU A 103 24.71 -9.54 26.78
N PHE A 104 24.39 -10.47 27.67
CA PHE A 104 24.18 -10.26 29.09
C PHE A 104 25.46 -10.70 29.82
N PRO A 105 26.26 -9.75 30.37
CA PRO A 105 27.50 -10.07 31.05
C PRO A 105 27.23 -10.72 32.41
N GLU A 106 28.23 -11.37 32.94
CA GLU A 106 28.23 -11.98 34.26
C GLU A 106 27.91 -10.98 35.38
N SER A 107 27.08 -11.37 36.36
CA SER A 107 26.60 -10.54 37.46
C SER A 107 25.80 -9.29 37.05
N MET A 108 25.26 -9.23 35.84
CA MET A 108 24.46 -8.10 35.42
C MET A 108 23.20 -7.92 36.29
N PHE A 109 22.53 -9.02 36.59
CA PHE A 109 21.30 -8.98 37.41
C PHE A 109 21.53 -8.67 38.86
N GLU A 110 22.63 -9.18 39.43
CA GLU A 110 23.06 -8.80 40.79
C GLU A 110 23.40 -7.29 40.81
N GLY A 111 24.08 -6.80 39.78
CA GLY A 111 24.40 -5.39 39.64
C GLY A 111 23.17 -4.44 39.51
N ILE A 112 22.03 -4.96 39.06
CA ILE A 112 20.78 -4.21 39.11
C ILE A 112 20.24 -4.11 40.55
N LEU A 113 20.42 -5.15 41.33
CA LEU A 113 19.93 -5.20 42.71
C LEU A 113 20.82 -4.41 43.68
N ASP A 114 22.14 -4.41 43.47
CA ASP A 114 23.12 -3.75 44.32
C ASP A 114 23.56 -2.35 43.84
N SER A 115 22.87 -1.83 42.81
CA SER A 115 23.12 -0.51 42.21
C SER A 115 24.46 -0.36 41.46
N THR A 116 25.18 -1.44 41.17
CA THR A 116 26.41 -1.37 40.36
C THR A 116 26.18 -1.25 38.89
N ASN A 117 24.97 -1.60 38.42
CA ASN A 117 24.44 -1.37 37.04
C ASN A 117 25.40 -1.78 35.92
N ILE A 118 25.74 -3.05 35.83
CA ILE A 118 26.54 -3.61 34.75
C ILE A 118 25.70 -3.59 33.44
N PRO A 119 26.13 -2.87 32.38
CA PRO A 119 25.28 -2.71 31.19
C PRO A 119 25.30 -3.95 30.30
N ALA A 120 24.13 -4.36 29.77
CA ALA A 120 24.05 -5.28 28.65
C ALA A 120 24.72 -4.67 27.39
N ARG A 121 25.26 -5.51 26.54
CA ARG A 121 25.94 -5.08 25.30
C ARG A 121 25.15 -5.50 24.07
N LEU A 122 24.91 -4.56 23.18
CA LEU A 122 24.27 -4.81 21.90
C LEU A 122 25.28 -4.59 20.77
N TYR A 123 25.54 -5.64 20.01
CA TYR A 123 26.35 -5.58 18.79
C TYR A 123 25.42 -5.64 17.59
N LEU A 124 25.54 -4.67 16.69
CA LEU A 124 24.73 -4.58 15.48
C LEU A 124 25.58 -4.96 14.25
N SER A 125 24.96 -5.59 13.26
CA SER A 125 25.61 -5.83 11.98
C SER A 125 25.99 -4.50 11.32
N GLY A 126 27.22 -4.41 10.79
CA GLY A 126 27.78 -3.20 10.19
C GLY A 126 27.17 -2.76 8.85
N GLY A 127 26.09 -3.42 8.38
CA GLY A 127 25.33 -2.99 7.21
C GLY A 127 24.13 -2.13 7.59
N ASP A 128 23.67 -1.27 6.66
CA ASP A 128 22.44 -0.47 6.80
C ASP A 128 21.17 -1.36 6.74
N SER A 129 21.17 -2.45 7.52
CA SER A 129 20.02 -3.34 7.61
C SER A 129 18.90 -2.68 8.41
N PHE A 130 17.71 -2.62 7.85
CA PHE A 130 16.52 -2.12 8.54
C PHE A 130 16.27 -2.89 9.85
N ALA A 131 16.53 -4.19 9.87
CA ALA A 131 16.39 -5.03 11.06
C ALA A 131 17.37 -4.62 12.18
N SER A 132 18.66 -4.36 11.84
CA SER A 132 19.66 -3.88 12.80
C SER A 132 19.32 -2.52 13.38
N LEU A 133 18.82 -1.61 12.54
CA LEU A 133 18.36 -0.29 12.99
C LEU A 133 17.17 -0.43 13.95
N LEU A 134 16.21 -1.29 13.61
CA LEU A 134 14.98 -1.47 14.38
C LEU A 134 15.27 -2.10 15.76
N ILE A 135 16.09 -3.15 15.82
CA ILE A 135 16.47 -3.77 17.10
C ILE A 135 17.27 -2.80 17.98
N GLY A 136 18.14 -1.96 17.38
CA GLY A 136 18.84 -0.90 18.08
C GLY A 136 17.88 0.09 18.74
N LYS A 137 16.80 0.50 18.04
CA LYS A 137 15.78 1.39 18.59
C LYS A 137 14.93 0.73 19.67
N TYR A 138 14.65 -0.55 19.57
CA TYR A 138 13.96 -1.29 20.64
C TYR A 138 14.83 -1.43 21.87
N ALA A 139 16.11 -1.73 21.72
CA ALA A 139 17.06 -1.81 22.85
C ALA A 139 17.20 -0.44 23.54
N GLU A 140 17.30 0.66 22.79
CA GLU A 140 17.32 2.02 23.32
C GLU A 140 16.04 2.32 24.13
N ALA A 141 14.87 2.03 23.59
CA ALA A 141 13.58 2.23 24.28
C ALA A 141 13.45 1.35 25.54
N GLY A 142 13.91 0.10 25.47
CA GLY A 142 13.95 -0.83 26.60
C GLY A 142 14.87 -0.32 27.73
N SER A 143 16.07 0.11 27.37
CA SER A 143 17.06 0.68 28.31
C SER A 143 16.53 1.92 29.03
N LEU A 144 15.91 2.86 28.29
CA LEU A 144 15.28 4.06 28.88
C LEU A 144 14.15 3.70 29.86
N THR A 145 13.35 2.68 29.53
CA THR A 145 12.26 2.23 30.41
C THR A 145 12.79 1.59 31.68
N LEU A 146 13.82 0.74 31.55
CA LEU A 146 14.47 0.09 32.70
C LEU A 146 15.14 1.13 33.59
N GLY A 147 15.87 2.08 33.00
CA GLY A 147 16.52 3.17 33.72
C GLY A 147 15.53 4.06 34.47
N ALA A 148 14.39 4.38 33.88
CA ALA A 148 13.34 5.13 34.56
C ALA A 148 12.74 4.37 35.77
N SER A 149 12.51 3.06 35.60
CA SER A 149 12.04 2.19 36.70
C SER A 149 13.06 2.11 37.83
N GLN A 150 14.35 1.92 37.53
CA GLN A 150 15.44 1.90 38.52
C GLN A 150 15.56 3.25 39.25
N ALA A 151 15.51 4.37 38.52
CA ALA A 151 15.54 5.69 39.13
C ALA A 151 14.40 5.90 40.14
N GLY A 152 13.20 5.39 39.84
CA GLY A 152 12.06 5.42 40.75
C GLY A 152 12.29 4.57 42.04
N ILE A 153 12.90 3.39 41.87
CA ILE A 153 13.25 2.50 43.00
C ILE A 153 14.30 3.17 43.91
N TYR A 154 15.38 3.68 43.32
CA TYR A 154 16.46 4.33 44.07
C TYR A 154 15.99 5.60 44.76
N ALA A 155 15.18 6.44 44.11
CA ALA A 155 14.64 7.64 44.74
C ALA A 155 13.74 7.31 45.96
N ALA A 156 13.00 6.21 45.90
CA ALA A 156 12.22 5.76 47.07
C ALA A 156 13.08 5.25 48.19
N THR A 157 14.11 4.45 47.87
CA THR A 157 15.03 3.89 48.88
C THR A 157 15.88 4.97 49.53
N ASP A 158 16.41 5.92 48.76
CA ASP A 158 17.16 7.08 49.31
C ASP A 158 16.32 7.90 50.30
N LEU A 159 15.01 8.08 50.03
CA LEU A 159 14.08 8.74 50.93
C LEU A 159 13.94 7.99 52.27
N TYR A 160 13.85 6.67 52.24
CA TYR A 160 13.78 5.88 53.47
C TYR A 160 15.07 5.99 54.30
N ASP A 161 16.22 5.97 53.63
CA ASP A 161 17.53 6.15 54.28
C ASP A 161 17.67 7.58 54.87
N ASP A 162 17.24 8.61 54.15
CA ASP A 162 17.28 10.00 54.64
C ASP A 162 16.41 10.22 55.87
N TYR A 163 15.26 9.55 55.98
CA TYR A 163 14.39 9.59 57.13
C TYR A 163 14.75 8.62 58.25
N GLY A 164 15.83 7.81 58.06
CA GLY A 164 16.31 6.83 59.06
C GLY A 164 15.31 5.70 59.35
N ILE A 165 14.45 5.38 58.40
CA ILE A 165 13.46 4.30 58.52
C ILE A 165 14.16 2.99 58.14
N THR A 166 14.66 2.29 59.14
CA THR A 166 15.35 0.98 58.96
C THR A 166 14.44 -0.22 59.21
N GLU A 167 13.29 0.00 59.82
CA GLU A 167 12.30 -1.04 60.09
C GLU A 167 11.51 -1.37 58.82
N TYR A 168 11.42 -2.68 58.47
CA TYR A 168 10.74 -3.17 57.26
C TYR A 168 11.37 -2.82 55.89
N LEU A 169 12.64 -2.41 55.85
CA LEU A 169 13.34 -2.07 54.61
C LEU A 169 13.26 -3.18 53.55
N SER A 170 13.41 -4.46 53.96
CA SER A 170 13.33 -5.60 53.05
C SER A 170 11.95 -5.78 52.42
N ASP A 171 10.89 -5.56 53.18
CA ASP A 171 9.50 -5.68 52.69
C ASP A 171 9.15 -4.51 51.75
N ILE A 172 9.64 -3.32 52.09
CA ILE A 172 9.49 -2.12 51.27
C ILE A 172 10.22 -2.27 49.91
N TYR A 173 11.44 -2.76 49.92
CA TYR A 173 12.19 -3.08 48.70
C TYR A 173 11.46 -4.10 47.83
N TYR A 174 10.93 -5.16 48.47
CA TYR A 174 10.14 -6.15 47.73
C TYR A 174 8.89 -5.55 47.11
N ASP A 175 8.13 -4.76 47.85
CA ASP A 175 6.90 -4.13 47.39
C ASP A 175 7.16 -3.10 46.28
N ILE A 176 8.19 -2.24 46.42
CA ILE A 176 8.54 -1.25 45.38
C ILE A 176 9.01 -1.95 44.11
N ASN A 177 9.83 -2.97 44.20
CA ASN A 177 10.29 -3.75 43.06
C ASN A 177 9.10 -4.47 42.39
N ALA A 178 8.20 -5.09 43.17
CA ALA A 178 7.03 -5.79 42.66
C ALA A 178 6.07 -4.82 41.92
N VAL A 179 5.85 -3.62 42.49
CA VAL A 179 5.00 -2.58 41.84
C VAL A 179 5.66 -2.08 40.58
N ASN A 180 6.94 -1.71 40.59
CA ASN A 180 7.62 -1.22 39.39
C ASN A 180 7.73 -2.30 38.31
N LEU A 181 8.04 -3.54 38.66
CA LEU A 181 8.08 -4.66 37.73
C LEU A 181 6.69 -4.89 37.10
N LYS A 182 5.63 -4.86 37.92
CA LYS A 182 4.25 -5.01 37.43
C LYS A 182 3.92 -3.94 36.40
N TYR A 183 4.23 -2.67 36.66
CA TYR A 183 3.93 -1.57 35.73
C TYR A 183 4.86 -1.61 34.50
N ALA A 184 6.11 -1.98 34.66
CA ALA A 184 7.03 -2.16 33.53
C ALA A 184 6.61 -3.32 32.61
N MET A 185 6.08 -4.42 33.20
CA MET A 185 5.62 -5.60 32.45
C MET A 185 4.25 -5.36 31.79
N ASN A 186 3.31 -4.68 32.49
CA ASN A 186 1.97 -4.40 31.97
C ASN A 186 1.92 -3.12 31.14
N ARG A 187 3.03 -2.67 30.62
CA ARG A 187 3.12 -1.47 29.77
C ARG A 187 2.21 -1.56 28.55
N GLY A 188 1.97 -2.76 28.00
CA GLY A 188 1.01 -3.00 26.92
C GLY A 188 -0.42 -2.62 27.27
N GLU A 189 -0.82 -2.73 28.56
CA GLU A 189 -2.17 -2.32 29.02
C GLU A 189 -2.32 -0.81 29.18
N ALA A 190 -1.19 -0.07 29.34
CA ALA A 190 -1.21 1.39 29.46
C ALA A 190 -1.39 2.08 28.10
N PHE A 191 -1.21 1.38 26.98
CA PHE A 191 -1.30 1.90 25.64
C PHE A 191 -2.22 1.01 24.80
N SER A 192 -3.22 1.62 24.15
CA SER A 192 -3.94 0.92 23.09
C SER A 192 -3.02 0.86 21.86
N THR A 193 -2.52 -0.32 21.52
CA THR A 193 -1.77 -0.53 20.28
C THR A 193 -2.74 -0.59 19.12
N GLN A 194 -2.70 0.40 18.26
CA GLN A 194 -3.37 0.36 16.97
C GLN A 194 -2.31 0.01 15.92
N SER A 195 -2.38 -1.19 15.37
CA SER A 195 -1.51 -1.57 14.26
C SER A 195 -1.87 -0.75 13.03
N THR A 196 -1.05 0.25 12.71
CA THR A 196 -1.18 1.02 11.47
C THR A 196 -0.16 0.50 10.47
N THR A 197 -0.64 -0.07 9.38
CA THR A 197 0.24 -0.40 8.26
C THR A 197 0.50 0.85 7.40
N ALA A 198 1.56 0.84 6.58
CA ALA A 198 1.79 1.91 5.60
C ALA A 198 0.62 2.07 4.60
N MET A 199 -0.24 1.06 4.51
CA MET A 199 -1.44 1.00 3.66
C MET A 199 -2.71 1.45 4.39
N GLY A 200 -2.61 1.88 5.66
CA GLY A 200 -3.76 2.21 6.52
C GLY A 200 -4.47 0.95 7.02
N GLU A 201 -5.79 0.92 6.92
CA GLU A 201 -6.64 -0.21 7.36
C GLU A 201 -6.72 -1.36 6.33
N PHE A 202 -6.11 -1.19 5.14
CA PHE A 202 -6.19 -2.17 4.06
C PHE A 202 -5.17 -3.29 4.24
N SER A 203 -5.58 -4.52 3.94
CA SER A 203 -4.66 -5.62 3.72
C SER A 203 -3.83 -5.38 2.45
N LEU A 204 -2.71 -6.07 2.32
CA LEU A 204 -1.85 -6.01 1.13
C LEU A 204 -2.65 -6.34 -0.15
N LEU A 205 -3.51 -7.35 -0.07
CA LEU A 205 -4.31 -7.83 -1.21
C LEU A 205 -5.36 -6.79 -1.63
N GLU A 206 -6.06 -6.19 -0.69
CA GLU A 206 -7.05 -5.13 -0.95
C GLU A 206 -6.40 -3.90 -1.58
N TYR A 207 -5.30 -3.45 -1.01
CA TYR A 207 -4.59 -2.27 -1.47
C TYR A 207 -4.08 -2.41 -2.91
N TYR A 208 -3.31 -3.46 -3.18
CA TYR A 208 -2.77 -3.70 -4.51
C TYR A 208 -3.77 -4.33 -5.47
N GLY A 209 -4.81 -4.99 -4.97
CA GLY A 209 -5.95 -5.46 -5.77
C GLY A 209 -6.67 -4.32 -6.48
N CYS A 210 -6.93 -3.20 -5.79
CA CYS A 210 -7.47 -1.98 -6.41
C CYS A 210 -6.56 -1.43 -7.50
N THR A 211 -5.25 -1.42 -7.25
CA THR A 211 -4.26 -0.94 -8.23
C THR A 211 -4.20 -1.85 -9.46
N LEU A 212 -4.20 -3.17 -9.25
CA LEU A 212 -4.23 -4.16 -10.32
C LEU A 212 -5.48 -4.01 -11.19
N PHE A 213 -6.64 -3.83 -10.56
CA PHE A 213 -7.90 -3.59 -11.27
C PHE A 213 -7.79 -2.37 -12.22
N LEU A 214 -7.24 -1.27 -11.72
CA LEU A 214 -7.02 -0.08 -12.54
C LEU A 214 -6.01 -0.32 -13.67
N CYS A 215 -4.92 -1.02 -13.38
CA CYS A 215 -3.94 -1.42 -14.40
C CYS A 215 -4.58 -2.30 -15.48
N LEU A 216 -5.46 -3.25 -15.11
CA LEU A 216 -6.20 -4.05 -16.08
C LEU A 216 -7.06 -3.18 -16.99
N LEU A 217 -7.80 -2.21 -16.45
CA LEU A 217 -8.57 -1.27 -17.26
C LEU A 217 -7.67 -0.45 -18.19
N LEU A 218 -6.48 -0.07 -17.74
CA LEU A 218 -5.51 0.65 -18.55
C LEU A 218 -5.00 -0.22 -19.72
N PHE A 219 -4.67 -1.49 -19.48
CA PHE A 219 -4.25 -2.41 -20.52
C PHE A 219 -5.36 -2.70 -21.54
N PHE A 220 -6.61 -2.82 -21.08
CA PHE A 220 -7.75 -2.91 -21.98
C PHE A 220 -7.90 -1.68 -22.85
N GLY A 221 -7.76 -0.47 -22.28
CA GLY A 221 -7.79 0.77 -23.01
C GLY A 221 -6.70 0.87 -24.07
N ALA A 222 -5.51 0.37 -23.74
CA ALA A 222 -4.40 0.26 -24.70
C ALA A 222 -4.76 -0.63 -25.90
N GLY A 223 -5.39 -1.77 -25.67
CA GLY A 223 -5.89 -2.64 -26.74
C GLY A 223 -6.93 -1.97 -27.65
N MET A 224 -7.77 -1.08 -27.07
CA MET A 224 -8.71 -0.25 -27.83
C MET A 224 -8.05 0.90 -28.61
N GLY A 225 -6.78 1.20 -28.33
CA GLY A 225 -6.05 2.26 -29.02
C GLY A 225 -6.04 2.12 -30.54
N SER A 226 -6.04 0.89 -31.06
CA SER A 226 -6.17 0.63 -32.50
C SER A 226 -7.54 1.02 -33.06
N PHE A 227 -8.57 0.98 -32.26
CA PHE A 227 -9.92 1.39 -32.64
C PHE A 227 -10.07 2.92 -32.60
N VAL A 228 -9.62 3.55 -31.53
CA VAL A 228 -9.75 5.01 -31.29
C VAL A 228 -8.69 5.80 -32.05
N GLY A 229 -7.45 5.33 -32.08
CA GLY A 229 -6.29 6.03 -32.65
C GLY A 229 -6.11 5.92 -34.18
N THR A 230 -6.93 5.11 -34.87
CA THR A 230 -6.92 5.07 -36.32
C THR A 230 -7.84 6.18 -36.88
N PRO A 231 -7.26 7.22 -37.52
CA PRO A 231 -8.07 8.26 -38.10
C PRO A 231 -9.00 7.65 -39.16
N ALA A 232 -10.24 8.12 -39.16
CA ALA A 232 -11.18 7.73 -40.21
C ALA A 232 -10.63 8.17 -41.60
N PRO A 233 -10.78 7.34 -42.63
CA PRO A 233 -10.40 7.74 -43.99
C PRO A 233 -11.02 9.09 -44.36
N LYS A 234 -10.24 9.96 -45.01
CA LYS A 234 -10.72 11.31 -45.39
C LYS A 234 -12.04 11.26 -46.19
N THR A 235 -12.14 10.32 -47.09
CA THR A 235 -13.37 10.06 -47.88
C THR A 235 -14.58 9.74 -47.01
N PHE A 236 -14.39 8.97 -45.95
CA PHE A 236 -15.47 8.63 -45.01
C PHE A 236 -15.90 9.85 -44.17
N SER A 237 -14.95 10.62 -43.66
CA SER A 237 -15.24 11.82 -42.89
C SER A 237 -15.93 12.90 -43.75
N GLU A 238 -15.60 13.02 -45.06
CA GLU A 238 -16.25 13.89 -46.01
C GLU A 238 -17.67 13.44 -46.36
N GLN A 239 -17.90 12.13 -46.56
CA GLN A 239 -19.22 11.57 -46.77
C GLN A 239 -20.14 11.81 -45.57
N LEU A 240 -19.63 11.60 -44.33
CA LEU A 240 -20.41 11.93 -43.15
C LEU A 240 -20.77 13.39 -43.05
N ARG A 241 -19.86 14.28 -43.42
CA ARG A 241 -20.10 15.72 -43.44
C ARG A 241 -21.12 16.14 -44.49
N ARG A 242 -21.09 15.51 -45.66
CA ARG A 242 -22.11 15.71 -46.70
C ARG A 242 -23.51 15.27 -46.25
N ASN A 243 -23.57 14.22 -45.41
CA ASN A 243 -24.82 13.74 -44.80
C ASN A 243 -25.23 14.50 -43.53
N GLY A 244 -24.65 15.68 -43.26
CA GLY A 244 -25.03 16.54 -42.13
C GLY A 244 -24.43 16.18 -40.79
N PHE A 245 -23.54 15.15 -40.70
CA PHE A 245 -22.87 14.77 -39.45
C PHE A 245 -21.66 15.68 -39.20
N GLY A 246 -21.68 16.38 -38.08
CA GLY A 246 -20.56 17.20 -37.64
C GLY A 246 -19.44 16.38 -36.99
N PRO A 247 -18.24 16.97 -36.70
CA PRO A 247 -17.14 16.31 -36.05
C PRO A 247 -17.51 15.77 -34.64
N LEU A 248 -18.35 16.48 -33.91
CA LEU A 248 -18.86 16.05 -32.61
C LEU A 248 -19.66 14.73 -32.70
N SER A 249 -20.45 14.57 -33.81
CA SER A 249 -21.20 13.31 -34.03
C SER A 249 -20.27 12.12 -34.22
N LEU A 250 -19.10 12.33 -34.83
CA LEU A 250 -18.09 11.30 -35.00
C LEU A 250 -17.46 10.94 -33.64
N GLU A 251 -17.10 11.93 -32.82
CA GLU A 251 -16.52 11.69 -31.48
C GLU A 251 -17.50 10.95 -30.56
N ILE A 252 -18.79 11.35 -30.56
CA ILE A 252 -19.83 10.65 -29.78
C ILE A 252 -20.02 9.21 -30.30
N SER A 253 -19.95 8.98 -31.60
CA SER A 253 -20.09 7.64 -32.19
C SER A 253 -18.93 6.69 -31.82
N LEU A 254 -17.75 7.23 -31.53
CA LEU A 254 -16.59 6.47 -31.01
C LEU A 254 -16.70 6.25 -29.49
N PHE A 255 -17.16 7.27 -28.76
CA PHE A 255 -17.27 7.27 -27.31
C PHE A 255 -18.24 6.19 -26.78
N LEU A 256 -19.43 6.09 -27.39
CA LEU A 256 -20.48 5.19 -26.94
C LEU A 256 -20.06 3.69 -26.92
N PRO A 257 -19.50 3.11 -28.00
CA PRO A 257 -19.01 1.74 -27.97
C PRO A 257 -17.86 1.55 -26.97
N LEU A 258 -16.94 2.51 -26.87
CA LEU A 258 -15.84 2.47 -25.93
C LEU A 258 -16.34 2.43 -24.49
N THR A 259 -17.32 3.27 -24.15
CA THR A 259 -17.99 3.30 -22.84
C THR A 259 -18.67 1.96 -22.55
N LEU A 260 -19.38 1.40 -23.52
CA LEU A 260 -20.03 0.10 -23.35
C LEU A 260 -19.03 -1.00 -22.99
N PHE A 261 -17.88 -1.04 -23.63
CA PHE A 261 -16.83 -2.02 -23.32
C PHE A 261 -16.24 -1.80 -21.93
N TYR A 262 -15.95 -0.56 -21.55
CA TYR A 262 -15.46 -0.28 -20.20
C TYR A 262 -16.49 -0.62 -19.12
N LEU A 263 -17.77 -0.35 -19.35
CA LEU A 263 -18.84 -0.74 -18.43
C LEU A 263 -18.90 -2.25 -18.26
N ILE A 264 -18.86 -3.01 -19.35
CA ILE A 264 -18.83 -4.48 -19.27
C ILE A 264 -17.64 -4.96 -18.42
N LEU A 265 -16.45 -4.38 -18.64
CA LEU A 265 -15.26 -4.76 -17.89
C LEU A 265 -15.35 -4.40 -16.41
N VAL A 266 -15.76 -3.16 -16.11
CA VAL A 266 -15.85 -2.66 -14.75
C VAL A 266 -16.88 -3.48 -13.95
N PHE A 267 -18.02 -3.81 -14.54
CA PHE A 267 -19.02 -4.65 -13.88
C PHE A 267 -18.61 -6.13 -13.80
N LEU A 268 -17.90 -6.64 -14.80
CA LEU A 268 -17.36 -7.99 -14.73
C LEU A 268 -16.35 -8.14 -13.58
N PHE A 269 -15.37 -7.24 -13.50
CA PHE A 269 -14.37 -7.29 -12.43
C PHE A 269 -14.93 -6.88 -11.08
N GLY A 270 -15.84 -5.90 -11.02
CA GLY A 270 -16.55 -5.53 -9.79
C GLY A 270 -17.40 -6.66 -9.25
N GLY A 271 -18.09 -7.38 -10.13
CA GLY A 271 -18.85 -8.58 -9.76
C GLY A 271 -17.96 -9.74 -9.28
N LEU A 272 -16.83 -9.97 -9.97
CA LEU A 272 -15.84 -10.96 -9.52
C LEU A 272 -15.27 -10.59 -8.16
N SER A 273 -14.90 -9.33 -7.95
CA SER A 273 -14.39 -8.88 -6.65
C SER A 273 -15.41 -9.08 -5.52
N ALA A 274 -16.68 -8.81 -5.77
CA ALA A 274 -17.75 -9.05 -4.80
C ALA A 274 -17.94 -10.55 -4.48
N CYS A 275 -17.61 -11.45 -5.41
CA CYS A 275 -17.67 -12.91 -5.15
C CYS A 275 -16.50 -13.42 -4.32
N PHE A 276 -15.31 -12.81 -4.47
CA PHE A 276 -14.08 -13.30 -3.82
C PHE A 276 -13.69 -12.53 -2.54
N LEU A 277 -14.16 -11.30 -2.38
CA LEU A 277 -13.88 -10.46 -1.21
C LEU A 277 -15.17 -10.33 -0.37
N PRO A 278 -15.29 -11.08 0.72
CA PRO A 278 -16.44 -10.95 1.62
C PRO A 278 -16.42 -9.55 2.25
N GLY A 279 -17.43 -8.74 1.97
CA GLY A 279 -17.54 -7.35 2.46
C GLY A 279 -17.82 -6.32 1.38
N ILE A 280 -17.57 -6.64 0.10
CA ILE A 280 -17.94 -5.76 -1.01
C ILE A 280 -19.37 -6.05 -1.45
N ALA A 281 -20.33 -5.25 -1.00
CA ALA A 281 -21.71 -5.32 -1.46
C ALA A 281 -21.88 -4.44 -2.70
N LEU A 282 -22.49 -4.98 -3.77
CA LEU A 282 -22.89 -4.20 -4.95
C LEU A 282 -24.12 -3.34 -4.63
N SER A 283 -23.95 -2.34 -3.77
CA SER A 283 -24.97 -1.37 -3.47
C SER A 283 -25.27 -0.47 -4.69
N PRO A 284 -26.43 0.22 -4.75
CA PRO A 284 -26.72 1.18 -5.81
C PRO A 284 -25.65 2.28 -5.95
N VAL A 285 -25.06 2.71 -4.84
CA VAL A 285 -23.97 3.71 -4.84
C VAL A 285 -22.70 3.15 -5.48
N VAL A 286 -22.34 1.91 -5.17
CA VAL A 286 -21.20 1.22 -5.80
C VAL A 286 -21.44 1.05 -7.30
N CYS A 287 -22.63 0.59 -7.72
CA CYS A 287 -22.98 0.46 -9.14
C CYS A 287 -22.90 1.81 -9.87
N PHE A 288 -23.31 2.89 -9.22
CA PHE A 288 -23.22 4.24 -9.78
C PHE A 288 -21.75 4.68 -9.91
N CYS A 289 -20.92 4.42 -8.92
CA CYS A 289 -19.48 4.70 -8.96
C CYS A 289 -18.78 3.89 -10.08
N LEU A 290 -19.06 2.59 -10.19
CA LEU A 290 -18.52 1.75 -11.25
C LEU A 290 -18.93 2.26 -12.65
N THR A 291 -20.17 2.75 -12.80
CA THR A 291 -20.64 3.37 -14.04
C THR A 291 -19.85 4.65 -14.33
N ALA A 292 -19.70 5.54 -13.35
CA ALA A 292 -18.93 6.78 -13.48
C ALA A 292 -17.47 6.51 -13.86
N MET A 293 -16.88 5.46 -13.28
CA MET A 293 -15.52 5.00 -13.59
C MET A 293 -15.39 4.54 -15.05
N GLY A 294 -16.32 3.73 -15.55
CA GLY A 294 -16.33 3.30 -16.95
C GLY A 294 -16.43 4.47 -17.92
N ILE A 295 -17.26 5.48 -17.60
CA ILE A 295 -17.38 6.73 -18.38
C ILE A 295 -16.08 7.53 -18.32
N CYS A 296 -15.45 7.63 -17.16
CA CYS A 296 -14.20 8.35 -16.98
C CYS A 296 -13.04 7.73 -17.77
N PHE A 297 -12.89 6.40 -17.71
CA PHE A 297 -11.89 5.68 -18.49
C PHE A 297 -12.08 5.85 -19.99
N SER A 298 -13.33 5.79 -20.49
CA SER A 298 -13.60 5.97 -21.90
C SER A 298 -13.30 7.40 -22.35
N ALA A 299 -13.66 8.40 -21.55
CA ALA A 299 -13.35 9.81 -21.84
C ALA A 299 -11.84 10.06 -21.86
N PHE A 300 -11.11 9.53 -20.87
CA PHE A 300 -9.65 9.61 -20.78
C PHE A 300 -8.98 8.93 -21.99
N THR A 301 -9.37 7.71 -22.31
CA THR A 301 -8.82 6.96 -23.45
C THR A 301 -9.03 7.76 -24.76
N GLN A 302 -10.24 8.21 -25.03
CA GLN A 302 -10.52 8.94 -26.26
C GLN A 302 -9.77 10.26 -26.33
N LEU A 303 -9.69 11.00 -25.22
CA LEU A 303 -8.97 12.27 -25.17
C LEU A 303 -7.48 12.07 -25.45
N VAL A 304 -6.83 11.11 -24.79
CA VAL A 304 -5.39 10.86 -24.98
C VAL A 304 -5.07 10.47 -26.41
N PHE A 305 -5.85 9.53 -26.99
CA PHE A 305 -5.66 9.13 -28.38
C PHE A 305 -5.98 10.25 -29.37
N SER A 306 -6.80 11.22 -29.01
CA SER A 306 -7.07 12.39 -29.86
C SER A 306 -5.88 13.34 -30.03
N PHE A 307 -4.94 13.35 -29.09
CA PHE A 307 -3.69 14.12 -29.19
C PHE A 307 -2.62 13.40 -30.02
N ALA A 308 -2.75 12.10 -30.20
CA ALA A 308 -1.75 11.30 -30.90
C ALA A 308 -1.85 11.41 -32.41
N ARG A 309 -0.70 11.41 -33.08
CA ARG A 309 -0.63 11.38 -34.56
C ARG A 309 -0.76 9.97 -35.13
N ASN A 310 -0.40 8.98 -34.35
CA ASN A 310 -0.50 7.57 -34.71
C ASN A 310 -0.84 6.72 -33.46
N ALA A 311 -1.28 5.49 -33.69
CA ALA A 311 -1.70 4.59 -32.61
C ALA A 311 -0.57 4.27 -31.61
N GLY A 312 0.68 4.15 -32.06
CA GLY A 312 1.84 3.88 -31.21
C GLY A 312 2.16 5.04 -30.24
N GLN A 313 2.13 6.26 -30.75
CA GLN A 313 2.32 7.46 -29.94
C GLN A 313 1.19 7.60 -28.92
N GLY A 314 -0.06 7.33 -29.33
CA GLY A 314 -1.21 7.34 -28.43
C GLY A 314 -1.08 6.32 -27.31
N LEU A 315 -0.59 5.13 -27.63
CA LEU A 315 -0.34 4.06 -26.68
C LEU A 315 0.69 4.46 -25.62
N LEU A 316 1.84 5.00 -26.05
CA LEU A 316 2.89 5.46 -25.12
C LEU A 316 2.38 6.58 -24.22
N LEU A 317 1.68 7.57 -24.77
CA LEU A 317 1.12 8.67 -23.99
C LEU A 317 0.06 8.18 -23.02
N PHE A 318 -0.78 7.22 -23.44
CA PHE A 318 -1.83 6.65 -22.60
C PHE A 318 -1.25 5.89 -21.40
N PHE A 319 -0.26 5.04 -21.62
CA PHE A 319 0.41 4.34 -20.52
C PHE A 319 1.19 5.28 -19.61
N PHE A 320 1.96 6.20 -20.18
CA PHE A 320 2.74 7.15 -19.39
C PHE A 320 1.84 7.97 -18.46
N LEU A 321 0.79 8.60 -19.01
CA LEU A 321 -0.14 9.39 -18.21
C LEU A 321 -0.93 8.52 -17.23
N GLY A 322 -1.38 7.34 -17.65
CA GLY A 322 -2.13 6.43 -16.78
C GLY A 322 -1.32 5.94 -15.60
N LEU A 323 -0.09 5.44 -15.83
CA LEU A 323 0.79 4.96 -14.77
C LEU A 323 1.22 6.09 -13.83
N LEU A 324 1.48 7.29 -14.40
CA LEU A 324 1.80 8.47 -13.61
C LEU A 324 0.64 8.84 -12.66
N MET A 325 -0.59 8.84 -13.15
CA MET A 325 -1.78 9.11 -12.32
C MET A 325 -1.98 8.05 -11.23
N ILE A 326 -1.73 6.77 -11.54
CA ILE A 326 -1.79 5.68 -10.56
C ILE A 326 -0.71 5.87 -9.48
N LEU A 327 0.49 6.31 -9.86
CA LEU A 327 1.57 6.62 -8.91
C LEU A 327 1.16 7.76 -7.97
N PHE A 328 0.56 8.85 -8.51
CA PHE A 328 0.08 9.98 -7.69
C PHE A 328 -1.00 9.55 -6.69
N ALA A 329 -1.80 8.55 -7.02
CA ALA A 329 -2.80 7.97 -6.12
C ALA A 329 -2.22 6.98 -5.10
N GLY A 330 -0.89 6.84 -5.03
CA GLY A 330 -0.25 5.86 -4.16
C GLY A 330 -0.51 4.41 -4.60
N GLY A 331 -0.70 4.17 -5.90
CA GLY A 331 -1.01 2.82 -6.40
C GLY A 331 0.17 1.86 -6.28
N PHE A 332 1.37 2.30 -6.64
CA PHE A 332 2.58 1.47 -6.58
C PHE A 332 3.29 1.57 -5.22
N LEU A 333 3.26 2.74 -4.61
CA LEU A 333 3.85 3.02 -3.30
C LEU A 333 2.80 3.65 -2.39
N PRO A 334 2.59 3.14 -1.17
CA PRO A 334 1.70 3.76 -0.19
C PRO A 334 2.05 5.23 0.07
N TYR A 335 1.05 6.04 0.41
CA TYR A 335 1.25 7.46 0.71
C TYR A 335 2.25 7.74 1.83
N ALA A 336 2.44 6.78 2.75
CA ALA A 336 3.45 6.89 3.81
C ALA A 336 4.87 7.10 3.26
N PHE A 337 5.16 6.59 2.05
CA PHE A 337 6.46 6.71 1.39
C PHE A 337 6.51 7.80 0.31
N LEU A 338 5.40 8.50 0.07
CA LEU A 338 5.31 9.53 -0.96
C LEU A 338 5.30 10.93 -0.34
N PRO A 339 5.85 11.95 -1.05
CA PRO A 339 5.72 13.34 -0.62
C PRO A 339 4.26 13.76 -0.45
N LYS A 340 3.95 14.58 0.54
CA LYS A 340 2.58 15.08 0.81
C LYS A 340 1.94 15.82 -0.37
N SER A 341 2.72 16.33 -1.31
CA SER A 341 2.24 16.95 -2.55
C SER A 341 1.47 15.97 -3.44
N PHE A 342 1.85 14.68 -3.44
CA PHE A 342 1.17 13.65 -4.24
C PHE A 342 -0.28 13.46 -3.80
N SER A 343 -0.53 13.34 -2.49
CA SER A 343 -1.89 13.18 -1.96
C SER A 343 -2.78 14.40 -2.22
N ARG A 344 -2.19 15.61 -2.32
CA ARG A 344 -2.93 16.83 -2.63
C ARG A 344 -3.33 16.92 -4.11
N VAL A 345 -2.49 16.41 -5.02
CA VAL A 345 -2.71 16.47 -6.47
C VAL A 345 -3.58 15.31 -6.96
N ALA A 346 -3.47 14.14 -6.34
CA ALA A 346 -4.16 12.92 -6.76
C ALA A 346 -5.68 13.10 -7.00
N PRO A 347 -6.47 13.79 -6.16
CA PRO A 347 -7.90 13.94 -6.37
C PRO A 347 -8.26 14.66 -7.68
N PHE A 348 -7.40 15.54 -8.17
CA PHE A 348 -7.62 16.30 -9.41
C PHE A 348 -7.32 15.52 -10.69
N LEU A 349 -6.71 14.35 -10.56
CA LEU A 349 -6.37 13.51 -11.70
C LEU A 349 -7.41 12.39 -11.89
N PRO A 350 -7.97 12.21 -13.10
CA PRO A 350 -9.12 11.33 -13.31
C PRO A 350 -8.87 9.86 -12.90
N LEU A 351 -7.75 9.27 -13.31
CA LEU A 351 -7.44 7.89 -12.94
C LEU A 351 -7.04 7.74 -11.47
N SER A 352 -6.41 8.77 -10.90
CA SER A 352 -6.11 8.79 -9.46
C SER A 352 -7.41 8.83 -8.64
N ALA A 353 -8.39 9.63 -9.06
CA ALA A 353 -9.70 9.67 -8.43
C ALA A 353 -10.40 8.29 -8.50
N CYS A 354 -10.32 7.60 -9.65
CA CYS A 354 -10.83 6.23 -9.79
C CYS A 354 -10.19 5.27 -8.76
N LEU A 355 -8.87 5.35 -8.53
CA LEU A 355 -8.19 4.49 -7.55
C LEU A 355 -8.61 4.81 -6.11
N LEU A 356 -8.74 6.09 -5.80
CA LEU A 356 -9.20 6.52 -4.47
C LEU A 356 -10.63 6.03 -4.20
N ASP A 357 -11.52 6.11 -5.19
CA ASP A 357 -12.89 5.64 -5.05
C ASP A 357 -12.97 4.11 -4.94
N LEU A 358 -12.13 3.36 -5.66
CA LEU A 358 -12.01 1.90 -5.49
C LEU A 358 -11.61 1.53 -4.06
N ARG A 359 -10.65 2.23 -3.46
CA ARG A 359 -10.29 2.01 -2.06
C ARG A 359 -11.43 2.33 -1.11
N LYS A 360 -12.21 3.39 -1.38
CA LYS A 360 -13.43 3.69 -0.60
C LYS A 360 -14.51 2.63 -0.74
N ILE A 361 -14.62 1.97 -1.90
CA ILE A 361 -15.53 0.81 -2.07
C ILE A 361 -15.10 -0.31 -1.15
N VAL A 362 -13.81 -0.68 -1.15
CA VAL A 362 -13.28 -1.76 -0.32
C VAL A 362 -13.39 -1.42 1.17
N GLY A 363 -13.09 -0.17 1.56
CA GLY A 363 -13.21 0.32 2.95
C GLY A 363 -14.63 0.67 3.39
N ASN A 364 -15.67 0.40 2.56
CA ASN A 364 -17.08 0.75 2.84
C ASN A 364 -17.30 2.25 3.19
N ALA A 365 -16.43 3.13 2.69
CA ALA A 365 -16.46 4.58 2.94
C ALA A 365 -16.92 5.39 1.72
N LEU A 366 -17.45 4.72 0.67
CA LEU A 366 -17.88 5.37 -0.56
C LEU A 366 -19.16 6.18 -0.34
N THR A 367 -19.16 7.42 -0.81
CA THR A 367 -20.32 8.31 -0.81
C THR A 367 -20.80 8.59 -2.24
N ILE A 368 -22.05 9.03 -2.36
CA ILE A 368 -22.59 9.44 -3.68
C ILE A 368 -21.85 10.65 -4.25
N TYR A 369 -21.30 11.51 -3.40
CA TYR A 369 -20.53 12.68 -3.81
C TYR A 369 -19.23 12.32 -4.52
N ASP A 370 -18.58 11.23 -4.12
CA ASP A 370 -17.37 10.72 -4.78
C ASP A 370 -17.67 10.35 -6.23
N SER A 371 -18.75 9.62 -6.44
CA SER A 371 -19.20 9.22 -7.78
C SER A 371 -19.60 10.43 -8.66
N LEU A 372 -20.23 11.45 -8.07
CA LEU A 372 -20.55 12.70 -8.77
C LEU A 372 -19.27 13.47 -9.13
N TYR A 373 -18.28 13.48 -8.25
CA TYR A 373 -16.98 14.09 -8.50
C TYR A 373 -16.26 13.41 -9.69
N LEU A 374 -16.35 12.09 -9.78
CA LEU A 374 -15.78 11.31 -10.89
C LEU A 374 -16.51 11.61 -12.21
N LEU A 375 -17.85 11.80 -12.20
CA LEU A 375 -18.60 12.26 -13.35
C LEU A 375 -18.20 13.68 -13.78
N LEU A 376 -17.86 14.56 -12.84
CA LEU A 376 -17.33 15.89 -13.15
C LEU A 376 -15.99 15.78 -13.91
N HIS A 377 -15.07 14.90 -13.51
CA HIS A 377 -13.85 14.63 -14.28
C HIS A 377 -14.17 14.19 -15.71
N SER A 378 -15.13 13.26 -15.85
CA SER A 378 -15.56 12.78 -17.16
C SER A 378 -16.12 13.91 -18.02
N ALA A 379 -16.93 14.78 -17.45
CA ALA A 379 -17.49 15.95 -18.13
C ALA A 379 -16.40 16.94 -18.60
N VAL A 380 -15.38 17.18 -17.75
CA VAL A 380 -14.24 18.02 -18.10
C VAL A 380 -13.45 17.42 -19.27
N LEU A 381 -13.14 16.11 -19.21
CA LEU A 381 -12.42 15.42 -20.29
C LEU A 381 -13.18 15.48 -21.62
N LEU A 382 -14.49 15.23 -21.57
CA LEU A 382 -15.36 15.32 -22.76
C LEU A 382 -15.50 16.76 -23.28
N GLY A 383 -15.53 17.74 -22.39
CA GLY A 383 -15.53 19.17 -22.74
C GLY A 383 -14.23 19.54 -23.49
N ILE A 384 -13.08 19.11 -23.01
CA ILE A 384 -11.80 19.32 -23.71
C ILE A 384 -11.81 18.63 -25.07
N LEU A 385 -12.29 17.39 -25.14
CA LEU A 385 -12.42 16.67 -26.43
C LEU A 385 -13.33 17.41 -27.44
N ALA A 386 -14.46 17.94 -26.98
CA ALA A 386 -15.37 18.72 -27.79
C ALA A 386 -14.72 20.00 -28.31
N LEU A 387 -13.97 20.71 -27.49
CA LEU A 387 -13.21 21.91 -27.89
C LEU A 387 -12.17 21.60 -28.97
N LEU A 388 -11.41 20.50 -28.78
CA LEU A 388 -10.41 20.03 -29.74
C LEU A 388 -11.05 19.67 -31.09
N SER A 389 -12.19 18.99 -31.07
CA SER A 389 -12.92 18.62 -32.28
C SER A 389 -13.45 19.87 -33.05
N HIS A 390 -13.81 20.92 -32.31
CA HIS A 390 -14.24 22.19 -32.88
C HIS A 390 -13.06 23.00 -33.49
N GLY A 391 -11.89 22.98 -32.84
CA GLY A 391 -10.67 23.62 -33.35
C GLY A 391 -10.21 23.04 -34.69
N ARG A 392 -10.17 21.69 -34.77
CA ARG A 392 -9.85 20.98 -36.04
C ARG A 392 -10.80 21.35 -37.22
N ARG A 393 -12.03 21.75 -36.92
CA ARG A 393 -12.99 22.21 -37.91
C ARG A 393 -12.59 23.53 -38.57
N LYS A 394 -11.91 24.43 -37.83
CA LYS A 394 -11.48 25.72 -38.37
C LYS A 394 -10.25 25.59 -39.28
N GLU A 395 -9.34 24.68 -38.99
CA GLU A 395 -8.13 24.43 -39.81
C GLU A 395 -8.46 23.79 -41.16
N VAL A 396 -9.46 22.90 -41.22
CA VAL A 396 -9.91 22.26 -42.48
C VAL A 396 -10.73 23.21 -43.36
N ARG A 397 -11.20 24.35 -42.82
CA ARG A 397 -11.91 25.38 -43.57
C ARG A 397 -11.02 26.47 -44.16
N ARG A 398 -9.77 26.55 -43.72
CA ARG A 398 -8.71 27.37 -44.32
C ARG A 398 -7.89 26.52 -45.29
#